data_7e54b77d78b22c4aedd4ce94b0353a83
#
_entry.id   7e54b77d78b22c4aedd4ce94b0353a83
#
_cell.length_a   1.000
_cell.length_b   1.000
_cell.length_c   1.000
_cell.angle_alpha   90.00
_cell.angle_beta   90.00
_cell.angle_gamma   90.00
#
_symmetry.space_group_name_H-M   'P 1'
#
loop_
_entity.id
_entity.type
_entity.pdbx_description
1 polymer ?
#
loop_
_entity_poly.entity_id
_entity_poly.type
_entity_poly.pdbx_seq_one_letter_code
_entity_poly.pdbx_strand_id
1 'polypeptide(L)'
;AYAGLVLVPGKAGPADDLVRIAMRHVIIIGSGPAGYTAAIYAARANLAPLVIASSVEFGGELMKTTEVENFPGFPEGIMGPDLMTRMQQQAERFGAEIVYDDVVSLELDGPVKAVTLGNGDRHEAHAVIYATGSAYRKLGLPDE
;
A
#
# COMPACT_ATOMS: atom_id res chain seq x y z
N ALA A 1 4.08 -6.30 17.71
CA ALA A 1 4.48 -7.00 16.47
C ALA A 1 4.76 -5.94 15.41
N TYR A 2 5.99 -5.85 14.92
CA TYR A 2 6.30 -4.95 13.81
C TYR A 2 5.71 -5.53 12.53
N ALA A 3 4.80 -4.79 11.88
CA ALA A 3 4.42 -5.11 10.52
C ALA A 3 5.62 -4.80 9.62
N GLY A 4 6.31 -5.85 9.19
CA GLY A 4 7.46 -5.70 8.31
C GLY A 4 7.00 -5.36 6.89
N LEU A 5 7.69 -4.42 6.25
CA LEU A 5 7.60 -4.21 4.83
C LEU A 5 8.26 -5.41 4.13
N VAL A 6 7.49 -6.19 3.38
CA VAL A 6 8.02 -7.33 2.62
C VAL A 6 7.92 -7.02 1.13
N LEU A 7 9.06 -6.96 0.45
CA LEU A 7 9.16 -6.88 -1.00
C LEU A 7 9.32 -8.29 -1.57
N VAL A 8 8.38 -8.73 -2.39
CA VAL A 8 8.48 -10.03 -3.08
C VAL A 8 8.78 -9.79 -4.57
N PRO A 9 10.04 -9.90 -5.02
CA PRO A 9 10.38 -9.69 -6.41
C PRO A 9 9.96 -10.87 -7.29
N GLY A 10 9.41 -10.59 -8.47
CA GLY A 10 9.22 -11.55 -9.53
C GLY A 10 10.37 -11.52 -10.55
N LYS A 11 10.69 -12.66 -11.16
CA LYS A 11 11.64 -12.72 -12.28
C LYS A 11 10.88 -12.56 -13.60
N ALA A 12 11.26 -11.59 -14.42
CA ALA A 12 10.71 -11.44 -15.77
C ALA A 12 11.19 -12.59 -16.68
N GLY A 13 10.26 -13.25 -17.36
CA GLY A 13 10.55 -14.24 -18.41
C GLY A 13 10.39 -13.63 -19.80
N PRO A 14 10.97 -14.23 -20.87
CA PRO A 14 11.09 -13.61 -22.19
C PRO A 14 9.84 -13.67 -23.10
N ALA A 15 8.66 -14.01 -22.61
CA ALA A 15 7.58 -14.46 -23.51
C ALA A 15 6.40 -13.47 -23.73
N ASP A 16 6.36 -12.26 -23.17
CA ASP A 16 5.11 -11.49 -23.22
C ASP A 16 5.26 -9.97 -23.42
N ASP A 17 5.79 -9.55 -24.57
CA ASP A 17 5.83 -8.11 -24.90
C ASP A 17 4.43 -7.49 -25.13
N LEU A 18 3.39 -8.26 -25.40
CA LEU A 18 2.01 -7.77 -25.58
C LEU A 18 1.23 -7.68 -24.24
N VAL A 19 1.59 -8.47 -23.23
CA VAL A 19 1.01 -8.42 -21.88
C VAL A 19 1.70 -7.33 -21.03
N ARG A 20 2.90 -6.92 -21.39
CA ARG A 20 3.69 -5.89 -20.70
C ARG A 20 3.01 -4.51 -20.60
N ILE A 21 2.06 -4.19 -21.48
CA ILE A 21 1.38 -2.88 -21.48
C ILE A 21 0.44 -2.75 -20.29
N ALA A 22 -0.04 -3.84 -19.72
CA ALA A 22 -0.94 -3.86 -18.57
C ALA A 22 -0.26 -4.22 -17.24
N MET A 23 0.99 -4.73 -17.27
CA MET A 23 1.68 -5.20 -16.07
C MET A 23 2.40 -4.05 -15.35
N ARG A 24 2.09 -3.89 -14.07
CA ARG A 24 2.69 -2.85 -13.23
C ARG A 24 4.08 -3.25 -12.74
N HIS A 25 4.92 -2.28 -12.44
CA HIS A 25 6.20 -2.57 -11.80
C HIS A 25 6.01 -3.02 -10.35
N VAL A 26 5.12 -2.32 -9.63
CA VAL A 26 4.88 -2.59 -8.21
C VAL A 26 3.44 -2.27 -7.83
N ILE A 27 2.86 -3.16 -7.03
CA ILE A 27 1.60 -2.95 -6.31
C ILE A 27 1.93 -2.82 -4.82
N ILE A 28 1.32 -1.85 -4.15
CA ILE A 28 1.48 -1.60 -2.72
C ILE A 28 0.12 -1.83 -2.06
N ILE A 29 0.04 -2.77 -1.14
CA ILE A 29 -1.19 -3.09 -0.42
C ILE A 29 -1.15 -2.41 0.95
N GLY A 30 -2.03 -1.44 1.14
CA GLY A 30 -2.16 -0.63 2.33
C GLY A 30 -1.76 0.82 2.12
N SER A 31 -2.55 1.72 2.68
CA SER A 31 -2.45 3.18 2.55
C SER A 31 -2.08 3.89 3.86
N GLY A 32 -1.53 3.15 4.81
CA GLY A 32 -0.93 3.73 6.01
C GLY A 32 0.40 4.44 5.72
N PRO A 33 1.09 4.97 6.75
CA PRO A 33 2.37 5.69 6.58
C PRO A 33 3.42 4.87 5.83
N ALA A 34 3.49 3.57 6.07
CA ALA A 34 4.42 2.67 5.39
C ALA A 34 4.10 2.54 3.89
N GLY A 35 2.80 2.39 3.55
CA GLY A 35 2.34 2.27 2.17
C GLY A 35 2.58 3.54 1.36
N TYR A 36 2.19 4.70 1.87
CA TYR A 36 2.44 5.97 1.19
C TYR A 36 3.92 6.32 1.11
N THR A 37 4.73 5.98 2.13
CA THR A 37 6.19 6.14 2.04
C THR A 37 6.76 5.29 0.89
N ALA A 38 6.38 4.02 0.81
CA ALA A 38 6.80 3.14 -0.28
C ALA A 38 6.35 3.69 -1.65
N ALA A 39 5.11 4.19 -1.74
CA ALA A 39 4.55 4.77 -2.96
C ALA A 39 5.33 6.01 -3.43
N ILE A 40 5.67 6.92 -2.52
CA ILE A 40 6.46 8.11 -2.82
C ILE A 40 7.81 7.74 -3.44
N TYR A 41 8.53 6.80 -2.80
CA TYR A 41 9.85 6.39 -3.30
C TYR A 41 9.77 5.59 -4.59
N ALA A 42 8.81 4.69 -4.74
CA ALA A 42 8.59 3.93 -5.98
C ALA A 42 8.20 4.87 -7.15
N ALA A 43 7.30 5.83 -6.90
CA ALA A 43 6.91 6.81 -7.92
C ALA A 43 8.07 7.70 -8.35
N ARG A 44 8.91 8.17 -7.41
CA ARG A 44 10.12 8.93 -7.72
C ARG A 44 11.16 8.13 -8.51
N ALA A 45 11.14 6.80 -8.37
CA ALA A 45 11.96 5.89 -9.19
C ALA A 45 11.31 5.54 -10.56
N ASN A 46 10.24 6.23 -10.96
CA ASN A 46 9.49 6.02 -12.19
C ASN A 46 8.87 4.61 -12.32
N LEU A 47 8.52 3.99 -11.19
CA LEU A 47 7.91 2.65 -11.18
C LEU A 47 6.37 2.68 -11.30
N ALA A 48 5.76 3.86 -11.37
CA ALA A 48 4.31 4.06 -11.49
C ALA A 48 3.51 3.10 -10.55
N PRO A 49 3.71 3.18 -9.22
CA PRO A 49 3.11 2.24 -8.30
C PRO A 49 1.59 2.36 -8.27
N LEU A 50 0.91 1.21 -8.12
CA LEU A 50 -0.48 1.14 -7.72
C LEU A 50 -0.56 0.93 -6.21
N VAL A 51 -1.23 1.83 -5.51
CA VAL A 51 -1.55 1.68 -4.08
C VAL A 51 -2.99 1.19 -3.97
N ILE A 52 -3.19 0.08 -3.27
CA ILE A 52 -4.52 -0.41 -2.93
C ILE A 52 -4.80 0.01 -1.49
N ALA A 53 -5.70 0.97 -1.35
CA ALA A 53 -6.19 1.47 -0.07
C ALA A 53 -7.50 0.74 0.28
N SER A 54 -7.70 0.39 1.55
CA SER A 54 -8.97 -0.19 1.98
C SER A 54 -10.13 0.74 1.63
N SER A 55 -11.24 0.16 1.26
CA SER A 55 -12.49 0.90 0.96
C SER A 55 -13.09 1.58 2.21
N VAL A 56 -12.77 1.07 3.40
CA VAL A 56 -13.34 1.52 4.68
C VAL A 56 -12.29 2.19 5.57
N GLU A 57 -11.08 1.65 5.63
CA GLU A 57 -10.02 2.08 6.55
C GLU A 57 -8.81 2.66 5.81
N PHE A 58 -9.05 3.49 4.78
CA PHE A 58 -7.96 4.16 4.07
C PHE A 58 -7.16 5.08 5.01
N GLY A 59 -5.85 5.19 4.77
CA GLY A 59 -4.94 5.99 5.60
C GLY A 59 -4.48 5.30 6.90
N GLY A 60 -5.06 4.14 7.24
CA GLY A 60 -4.65 3.32 8.36
C GLY A 60 -4.98 3.92 9.74
N GLU A 61 -4.31 3.42 10.78
CA GLU A 61 -4.61 3.77 12.18
C GLU A 61 -4.42 5.28 12.48
N LEU A 62 -3.55 5.98 11.76
CA LEU A 62 -3.35 7.42 11.99
C LEU A 62 -4.57 8.27 11.63
N MET A 63 -5.47 7.78 10.78
CA MET A 63 -6.75 8.46 10.51
C MET A 63 -7.67 8.50 11.74
N LYS A 64 -7.47 7.60 12.69
CA LYS A 64 -8.25 7.48 13.92
C LYS A 64 -7.58 8.16 15.10
N THR A 65 -6.35 8.70 14.93
CA THR A 65 -5.58 9.34 15.99
C THR A 65 -5.80 10.84 16.02
N THR A 66 -5.42 11.44 17.14
CA THR A 66 -5.36 12.88 17.32
C THR A 66 -4.00 13.41 16.86
N GLU A 67 -3.24 14.00 17.74
CA GLU A 67 -1.93 14.54 17.45
C GLU A 67 -0.87 13.44 17.39
N VAL A 68 -0.03 13.49 16.34
CA VAL A 68 1.12 12.60 16.13
C VAL A 68 2.37 13.42 16.38
N GLU A 69 3.05 13.13 17.48
CA GLU A 69 4.24 13.88 17.94
C GLU A 69 5.56 13.28 17.50
N ASN A 70 5.53 12.03 17.05
CA ASN A 70 6.73 11.21 16.77
C ASN A 70 6.95 10.89 15.29
N PHE A 71 6.28 11.62 14.38
CA PHE A 71 6.56 11.48 12.95
C PHE A 71 7.68 12.46 12.56
N PRO A 72 8.80 11.97 11.98
CA PRO A 72 9.93 12.82 11.64
C PRO A 72 9.55 13.96 10.67
N GLY A 73 10.03 15.16 10.94
CA GLY A 73 9.77 16.36 10.12
C GLY A 73 8.65 17.25 10.64
N PHE A 74 7.99 16.87 11.73
CA PHE A 74 6.94 17.65 12.40
C PHE A 74 7.28 17.85 13.88
N PRO A 75 8.22 18.75 14.19
CA PRO A 75 8.72 18.93 15.58
C PRO A 75 7.64 19.44 16.55
N GLU A 76 6.58 20.04 16.04
CA GLU A 76 5.44 20.55 16.81
C GLU A 76 4.24 19.59 16.80
N GLY A 77 4.42 18.38 16.24
CA GLY A 77 3.33 17.45 16.02
C GLY A 77 2.49 17.78 14.79
N ILE A 78 1.61 16.87 14.42
CA ILE A 78 0.62 17.04 13.34
C ILE A 78 -0.59 16.13 13.63
N MET A 79 -1.78 16.59 13.28
CA MET A 79 -2.96 15.74 13.36
C MET A 79 -2.83 14.52 12.43
N GLY A 80 -3.17 13.33 12.92
CA GLY A 80 -3.03 12.09 12.15
C GLY A 80 -3.71 12.15 10.78
N PRO A 81 -4.98 12.57 10.66
CA PRO A 81 -5.65 12.75 9.37
C PRO A 81 -4.95 13.72 8.42
N ASP A 82 -4.40 14.82 8.94
CA ASP A 82 -3.67 15.81 8.15
C ASP A 82 -2.37 15.23 7.61
N LEU A 83 -1.64 14.49 8.45
CA LEU A 83 -0.44 13.78 8.03
C LEU A 83 -0.73 12.82 6.89
N MET A 84 -1.77 11.98 7.03
CA MET A 84 -2.13 11.00 6.02
C MET A 84 -2.57 11.64 4.71
N THR A 85 -3.34 12.72 4.78
CA THR A 85 -3.73 13.52 3.61
C THR A 85 -2.51 14.08 2.88
N ARG A 86 -1.54 14.63 3.60
CA ARG A 86 -0.30 15.16 3.00
C ARG A 86 0.55 14.06 2.36
N MET A 87 0.65 12.88 3.00
CA MET A 87 1.39 11.75 2.44
C MET A 87 0.73 11.22 1.16
N GLN A 88 -0.59 11.11 1.14
CA GLN A 88 -1.35 10.74 -0.05
C GLN A 88 -1.08 11.71 -1.20
N GLN A 89 -1.28 13.01 -0.98
CA GLN A 89 -1.05 14.05 -1.97
C GLN A 89 0.40 14.04 -2.49
N GLN A 90 1.35 13.74 -1.63
CA GLN A 90 2.75 13.62 -2.03
C GLN A 90 2.98 12.40 -2.93
N ALA A 91 2.37 11.26 -2.63
CA ALA A 91 2.44 10.06 -3.47
C ALA A 91 1.82 10.31 -4.86
N GLU A 92 0.62 10.88 -4.91
CA GLU A 92 -0.09 11.24 -6.15
C GLU A 92 0.69 12.26 -6.98
N ARG A 93 1.27 13.27 -6.34
CA ARG A 93 2.12 14.28 -7.01
C ARG A 93 3.28 13.65 -7.77
N PHE A 94 3.84 12.54 -7.29
CA PHE A 94 4.92 11.82 -7.97
C PHE A 94 4.42 10.76 -8.95
N GLY A 95 3.11 10.59 -9.10
CA GLY A 95 2.51 9.69 -10.08
C GLY A 95 2.13 8.31 -9.54
N ALA A 96 1.95 8.16 -8.22
CA ALA A 96 1.31 6.99 -7.67
C ALA A 96 -0.20 7.01 -8.01
N GLU A 97 -0.72 5.88 -8.46
CA GLU A 97 -2.16 5.66 -8.63
C GLU A 97 -2.72 5.04 -7.34
N ILE A 98 -3.87 5.49 -6.89
CA ILE A 98 -4.53 4.96 -5.69
C ILE A 98 -5.91 4.43 -6.06
N VAL A 99 -6.18 3.19 -5.67
CA VAL A 99 -7.47 2.52 -5.81
C VAL A 99 -8.02 2.20 -4.43
N TYR A 100 -9.29 2.49 -4.21
CA TYR A 100 -10.00 2.24 -2.96
C TYR A 100 -10.83 0.99 -3.08
N ASP A 101 -10.26 -0.14 -2.66
CA ASP A 101 -10.92 -1.44 -2.63
C ASP A 101 -10.14 -2.39 -1.71
N ASP A 102 -10.74 -3.50 -1.35
CA ASP A 102 -10.13 -4.49 -0.49
C ASP A 102 -9.55 -5.65 -1.31
N VAL A 103 -8.37 -6.12 -0.92
CA VAL A 103 -7.74 -7.28 -1.56
C VAL A 103 -8.40 -8.56 -1.05
N VAL A 104 -8.92 -9.36 -1.97
CA VAL A 104 -9.59 -10.63 -1.65
C VAL A 104 -8.77 -11.86 -2.00
N SER A 105 -7.79 -11.72 -2.91
CA SER A 105 -6.91 -12.83 -3.29
C SER A 105 -5.54 -12.35 -3.73
N LEU A 106 -4.54 -13.20 -3.50
CA LEU A 106 -3.14 -12.97 -3.83
C LEU A 106 -2.53 -14.22 -4.48
N GLU A 107 -1.89 -14.01 -5.60
CA GLU A 107 -1.07 -15.02 -6.29
C GLU A 107 0.36 -14.49 -6.34
N LEU A 108 1.21 -15.01 -5.45
CA LEU A 108 2.57 -14.48 -5.27
C LEU A 108 3.67 -15.41 -5.79
N ASP A 109 3.30 -16.60 -6.22
CA ASP A 109 4.24 -17.56 -6.82
C ASP A 109 4.54 -17.18 -8.27
N GLY A 110 5.75 -17.55 -8.71
CA GLY A 110 6.17 -17.32 -10.09
C GLY A 110 6.66 -15.89 -10.39
N PRO A 111 6.93 -15.58 -11.66
CA PRO A 111 7.52 -14.30 -12.08
C PRO A 111 6.55 -13.12 -12.07
N VAL A 112 5.26 -13.38 -12.24
CA VAL A 112 4.19 -12.39 -12.20
C VAL A 112 3.42 -12.56 -10.91
N LYS A 113 3.22 -11.47 -10.19
CA LYS A 113 2.39 -11.41 -8.99
C LYS A 113 1.02 -10.88 -9.38
N ALA A 114 -0.04 -11.43 -8.81
CA ALA A 114 -1.38 -10.92 -9.05
C ALA A 114 -2.14 -10.63 -7.76
N VAL A 115 -2.93 -9.58 -7.81
CA VAL A 115 -3.79 -9.11 -6.73
C VAL A 115 -5.20 -8.98 -7.28
N THR A 116 -6.17 -9.62 -6.64
CA THR A 116 -7.59 -9.51 -7.00
C THR A 116 -8.31 -8.68 -5.95
N LEU A 117 -9.10 -7.72 -6.41
CA LEU A 117 -9.88 -6.81 -5.58
C LEU A 117 -11.30 -7.31 -5.36
N GLY A 118 -11.99 -6.73 -4.39
CA GLY A 118 -13.37 -7.08 -4.02
C GLY A 118 -14.38 -6.86 -5.16
N ASN A 119 -14.15 -5.89 -6.03
CA ASN A 119 -14.95 -5.63 -7.23
C ASN A 119 -14.69 -6.63 -8.38
N GLY A 120 -13.72 -7.52 -8.22
CA GLY A 120 -13.33 -8.51 -9.21
C GLY A 120 -12.18 -8.09 -10.13
N ASP A 121 -11.69 -6.86 -10.04
CA ASP A 121 -10.54 -6.42 -10.81
C ASP A 121 -9.27 -7.17 -10.41
N ARG A 122 -8.50 -7.57 -11.42
CA ARG A 122 -7.23 -8.29 -11.24
C ARG A 122 -6.09 -7.43 -11.78
N HIS A 123 -5.15 -7.13 -10.91
CA HIS A 123 -3.94 -6.36 -11.24
C HIS A 123 -2.71 -7.26 -11.16
N GLU A 124 -1.82 -7.14 -12.15
CA GLU A 124 -0.57 -7.88 -12.22
C GLU A 124 0.63 -6.97 -12.05
N ALA A 125 1.66 -7.47 -11.36
CA ALA A 125 2.90 -6.73 -11.14
C ALA A 125 4.13 -7.64 -11.05
N HIS A 126 5.30 -7.04 -11.23
CA HIS A 126 6.58 -7.69 -10.96
C HIS A 126 6.86 -7.86 -9.47
N ALA A 127 6.35 -6.95 -8.65
CA ALA A 127 6.56 -6.96 -7.20
C ALA A 127 5.31 -6.50 -6.46
N VAL A 128 5.13 -7.03 -5.25
CA VAL A 128 4.09 -6.59 -4.31
C VAL A 128 4.74 -6.19 -3.00
N ILE A 129 4.35 -5.04 -2.47
CA ILE A 129 4.74 -4.55 -1.15
C ILE A 129 3.55 -4.67 -0.22
N TYR A 130 3.74 -5.41 0.87
CA TYR A 130 2.77 -5.48 1.96
C TYR A 130 3.00 -4.38 2.96
N ALA A 131 2.02 -3.51 3.15
CA ALA A 131 2.02 -2.42 4.12
C ALA A 131 0.66 -2.35 4.85
N THR A 132 0.09 -3.52 5.14
CA THR A 132 -1.28 -3.68 5.65
C THR A 132 -1.45 -3.30 7.12
N GLY A 133 -0.36 -2.88 7.78
CA GLY A 133 -0.41 -2.46 9.18
C GLY A 133 -0.53 -3.62 10.16
N SER A 134 -1.09 -3.33 11.32
CA SER A 134 -1.30 -4.29 12.40
C SER A 134 -2.65 -4.06 13.07
N ALA A 135 -3.20 -5.11 13.65
CA ALA A 135 -4.38 -5.03 14.48
C ALA A 135 -4.07 -5.57 15.88
N TYR A 136 -4.81 -5.10 16.87
CA TYR A 136 -4.72 -5.66 18.21
C TYR A 136 -5.21 -7.10 18.22
N ARG A 137 -4.48 -7.97 18.91
CA ARG A 137 -4.93 -9.32 19.16
C ARG A 137 -6.00 -9.28 20.25
N LYS A 138 -7.21 -9.65 19.90
CA LYS A 138 -8.32 -9.77 20.86
C LYS A 138 -8.10 -10.98 21.76
N LEU A 139 -8.41 -10.82 23.03
CA LEU A 139 -8.37 -11.90 24.02
C LEU A 139 -9.64 -12.75 23.99
N GLY A 140 -10.70 -12.30 23.33
CA GLY A 140 -11.99 -12.95 23.26
C GLY A 140 -12.80 -12.80 24.55
N LEU A 141 -12.54 -11.76 25.33
CA LEU A 141 -13.31 -11.47 26.53
C LEU A 141 -14.66 -10.84 26.19
N PRO A 142 -15.70 -11.06 27.01
CA PRO A 142 -16.94 -10.30 26.88
C PRO A 142 -16.63 -8.80 26.99
N ASP A 143 -17.23 -7.99 26.13
CA ASP A 143 -17.09 -6.52 26.08
C ASP A 143 -15.74 -5.98 25.58
N GLU A 144 -14.99 -6.77 24.81
CA GLU A 144 -13.74 -6.34 24.18
C GLU A 144 -13.95 -5.69 22.78
#